data_1432829be7916fe8eab9bc11ceef6e5c
#
_entry.id   1432829be7916fe8eab9bc11ceef6e5c
#
_cell.length_a   1.000
_cell.length_b   1.000
_cell.length_c   1.000
_cell.angle_alpha   90.00
_cell.angle_beta   90.00
_cell.angle_gamma   90.00
#
_symmetry.space_group_name_H-M   'P 1'
#
loop_
_entity.id
_entity.type
_entity.pdbx_description
1 polymer ?
#
loop_
_entity_poly.entity_id
_entity_poly.type
_entity_poly.pdbx_seq_one_letter_code
_entity_poly.pdbx_strand_id
1 'polypeptide(L)'
;MTNSNDFLKQLSEEFELEYVQLSRHAAFLYYPNFYDICLANNFGVGKNKISIQRLDKVDICFDYSAVLMEGGYEEYNIWASEAIRQRLAITVNKAKDVIESIKKKKIMDKIKDLNKDFEN
;
A
#
# COMPACT_ATOMS: atom_id res chain seq x y z
N MET A 1 4.54 23.27 14.01
CA MET A 1 3.89 22.08 14.59
C MET A 1 3.54 21.12 13.47
N THR A 2 4.01 19.88 13.56
CA THR A 2 3.77 18.87 12.52
C THR A 2 2.33 18.37 12.60
N ASN A 3 1.61 18.43 11.48
CA ASN A 3 0.28 17.84 11.37
C ASN A 3 0.37 16.45 10.70
N SER A 4 -0.76 15.74 10.61
CA SER A 4 -0.77 14.40 10.05
C SER A 4 -0.39 14.35 8.55
N ASN A 5 -0.76 15.37 7.77
CA ASN A 5 -0.34 15.45 6.36
C ASN A 5 1.18 15.57 6.25
N ASP A 6 1.78 16.47 7.05
CA ASP A 6 3.24 16.67 7.04
C ASP A 6 3.98 15.41 7.46
N PHE A 7 3.45 14.71 8.46
CA PHE A 7 4.04 13.46 8.93
C PHE A 7 3.96 12.36 7.86
N LEU A 8 2.83 12.24 7.17
CA LEU A 8 2.70 11.29 6.05
C LEU A 8 3.68 11.62 4.92
N LYS A 9 3.86 12.91 4.61
CA LYS A 9 4.83 13.33 3.60
C LYS A 9 6.24 12.94 4.00
N GLN A 10 6.61 13.15 5.26
CA GLN A 10 7.91 12.74 5.80
C GLN A 10 8.10 11.21 5.67
N LEU A 11 7.08 10.42 6.03
CA LEU A 11 7.13 8.97 5.88
C LEU A 11 7.28 8.54 4.42
N SER A 12 6.63 9.25 3.49
CA SER A 12 6.77 8.96 2.06
C SER A 12 8.20 9.10 1.59
N GLU A 13 8.91 10.11 2.08
CA GLU A 13 10.32 10.33 1.76
C GLU A 13 11.21 9.25 2.37
N GLU A 14 10.97 8.89 3.63
CA GLU A 14 11.75 7.85 4.34
C GLU A 14 11.59 6.45 3.73
N PHE A 15 10.38 6.10 3.32
CA PHE A 15 10.05 4.76 2.79
C PHE A 15 9.96 4.71 1.28
N GLU A 16 10.27 5.81 0.59
CA GLU A 16 10.22 5.91 -0.88
C GLU A 16 8.83 5.55 -1.42
N LEU A 17 7.78 6.11 -0.78
CA LEU A 17 6.38 5.91 -1.17
C LEU A 17 5.85 7.13 -1.90
N GLU A 18 4.76 6.97 -2.63
CA GLU A 18 4.09 8.09 -3.27
C GLU A 18 3.12 8.76 -2.30
N TYR A 19 3.24 10.08 -2.19
CA TYR A 19 2.37 10.92 -1.37
C TYR A 19 1.33 11.57 -2.27
N VAL A 20 0.05 11.37 -1.93
CA VAL A 20 -1.06 12.00 -2.65
C VAL A 20 -1.90 12.77 -1.65
N GLN A 21 -1.93 14.09 -1.78
CA GLN A 21 -2.76 14.95 -0.95
C GLN A 21 -4.04 15.33 -1.70
N LEU A 22 -5.20 14.91 -1.18
CA LEU A 22 -6.49 15.24 -1.78
C LEU A 22 -7.07 16.53 -1.23
N SER A 23 -6.78 16.87 0.02
CA SER A 23 -7.29 18.07 0.67
C SER A 23 -6.40 18.47 1.83
N ARG A 24 -6.77 19.56 2.50
CA ARG A 24 -6.07 20.05 3.69
C ARG A 24 -5.98 18.99 4.81
N HIS A 25 -6.93 18.05 4.85
CA HIS A 25 -7.03 17.05 5.91
C HIS A 25 -7.06 15.61 5.39
N ALA A 26 -6.70 15.39 4.13
CA ALA A 26 -6.71 14.05 3.55
C ALA A 26 -5.48 13.82 2.69
N ALA A 27 -4.63 12.91 3.11
CA ALA A 27 -3.43 12.50 2.39
C ALA A 27 -3.28 10.98 2.46
N PHE A 28 -2.67 10.41 1.43
CA PHE A 28 -2.56 8.96 1.24
C PHE A 28 -1.16 8.60 0.81
N LEU A 29 -0.68 7.45 1.29
CA LEU A 29 0.60 6.87 0.86
C LEU A 29 0.37 5.59 0.08
N TYR A 30 0.99 5.49 -1.10
CA TYR A 30 0.91 4.32 -1.97
C TYR A 30 2.31 3.82 -2.30
N TYR A 31 2.40 2.53 -2.60
CA TYR A 31 3.62 1.98 -3.19
C TYR A 31 3.79 2.59 -4.60
N PRO A 32 5.03 2.97 -5.01
CA PRO A 32 5.23 3.66 -6.29
C PRO A 32 4.62 2.89 -7.48
N ASN A 33 3.82 3.58 -8.28
CA ASN A 33 3.12 3.04 -9.45
C ASN A 33 2.10 1.95 -9.14
N PHE A 34 1.65 1.85 -7.87
CA PHE A 34 0.67 0.87 -7.46
C PHE A 34 -0.36 1.52 -6.53
N TYR A 35 -1.56 1.76 -7.07
CA TYR A 35 -2.60 2.54 -6.39
C TYR A 35 -3.82 1.72 -5.94
N ASP A 36 -3.79 0.40 -6.11
CA ASP A 36 -4.93 -0.46 -5.73
C ASP A 36 -5.15 -0.50 -4.23
N ILE A 37 -4.08 -0.42 -3.45
CA ILE A 37 -4.16 -0.47 -1.99
C ILE A 37 -3.37 0.69 -1.41
N CYS A 38 -4.07 1.55 -0.64
CA CYS A 38 -3.42 2.59 0.13
C CYS A 38 -2.71 1.96 1.34
N LEU A 39 -1.43 2.27 1.53
CA LEU A 39 -0.64 1.71 2.63
C LEU A 39 -0.86 2.44 3.94
N ALA A 40 -1.02 3.74 3.88
CA ALA A 40 -1.28 4.59 5.05
C ALA A 40 -2.05 5.83 4.62
N ASN A 41 -2.85 6.38 5.52
CA ASN A 41 -3.59 7.61 5.26
C ASN A 41 -4.05 8.26 6.58
N ASN A 42 -4.61 9.45 6.47
CA ASN A 42 -5.22 10.14 7.61
C ASN A 42 -6.70 10.45 7.40
N PHE A 43 -7.32 9.87 6.38
CA PHE A 43 -8.71 10.14 6.04
C PHE A 43 -9.65 9.50 7.06
N GLY A 44 -10.47 10.32 7.70
CA GLY A 44 -11.52 9.85 8.62
C GLY A 44 -11.04 9.32 9.97
N VAL A 45 -9.75 9.49 10.32
CA VAL A 45 -9.23 8.92 11.57
C VAL A 45 -9.04 9.93 12.70
N GLY A 46 -9.50 11.15 12.50
CA GLY A 46 -9.40 12.18 13.52
C GLY A 46 -8.08 12.96 13.45
N LYS A 47 -8.05 14.03 14.27
CA LYS A 47 -6.92 14.96 14.30
C LYS A 47 -5.66 14.29 14.86
N ASN A 48 -4.53 14.52 14.22
CA ASN A 48 -3.22 14.02 14.63
C ASN A 48 -3.13 12.49 14.67
N LYS A 49 -3.94 11.81 13.86
CA LYS A 49 -3.91 10.36 13.74
C LYS A 49 -3.70 9.94 12.30
N ILE A 50 -3.08 8.78 12.14
CA ILE A 50 -2.98 8.13 10.84
C ILE A 50 -3.41 6.67 10.97
N SER A 51 -3.85 6.08 9.85
CA SER A 51 -4.13 4.65 9.78
C SER A 51 -3.12 3.99 8.86
N ILE A 52 -2.71 2.77 9.21
CA ILE A 52 -1.79 1.96 8.41
C ILE A 52 -2.46 0.63 8.13
N GLN A 53 -2.50 0.24 6.86
CA GLN A 53 -3.10 -1.03 6.44
C GLN A 53 -2.27 -2.21 6.93
N ARG A 54 -2.94 -3.29 7.32
CA ARG A 54 -2.27 -4.49 7.81
C ARG A 54 -1.85 -5.42 6.68
N LEU A 55 -2.62 -5.49 5.61
CA LEU A 55 -2.37 -6.35 4.44
C LEU A 55 -2.13 -7.82 4.85
N ASP A 56 -2.92 -8.33 5.79
CA ASP A 56 -2.76 -9.68 6.29
C ASP A 56 -3.10 -10.73 5.22
N LYS A 57 -4.08 -10.43 4.39
CA LYS A 57 -4.43 -11.30 3.27
C LYS A 57 -4.88 -10.46 2.08
N VAL A 58 -4.20 -10.61 0.97
CA VAL A 58 -4.47 -9.87 -0.27
C VAL A 58 -4.64 -10.87 -1.41
N ASP A 59 -5.76 -10.77 -2.14
CA ASP A 59 -6.00 -11.56 -3.35
C ASP A 59 -5.59 -10.78 -4.58
N ILE A 60 -5.09 -11.50 -5.57
CA ILE A 60 -4.76 -10.96 -6.88
C ILE A 60 -5.84 -11.39 -7.87
N CYS A 61 -6.56 -10.41 -8.39
CA CYS A 61 -7.65 -10.63 -9.34
C CYS A 61 -7.11 -10.97 -10.72
N PHE A 62 -8.01 -11.47 -11.56
CA PHE A 62 -7.70 -11.88 -12.91
C PHE A 62 -7.22 -10.71 -13.82
N ASP A 63 -7.58 -9.47 -13.50
CA ASP A 63 -7.06 -8.26 -14.16
C ASP A 63 -5.77 -7.72 -13.53
N TYR A 64 -5.11 -8.52 -12.69
CA TYR A 64 -3.87 -8.18 -11.97
C TYR A 64 -4.03 -7.06 -10.94
N SER A 65 -5.25 -6.75 -10.54
CA SER A 65 -5.48 -5.86 -9.40
C SER A 65 -5.37 -6.64 -8.10
N ALA A 66 -5.09 -5.94 -7.02
CA ALA A 66 -5.01 -6.52 -5.69
C ALA A 66 -6.23 -6.08 -4.86
N VAL A 67 -6.79 -7.02 -4.12
CA VAL A 67 -7.93 -6.75 -3.25
C VAL A 67 -7.60 -7.22 -1.84
N LEU A 68 -7.76 -6.32 -0.88
CA LEU A 68 -7.57 -6.65 0.52
C LEU A 68 -8.71 -7.53 1.02
N MET A 69 -8.40 -8.73 1.44
CA MET A 69 -9.39 -9.69 1.94
C MET A 69 -9.51 -9.66 3.45
N GLU A 70 -8.40 -9.49 4.15
CA GLU A 70 -8.37 -9.50 5.60
C GLU A 70 -7.31 -8.56 6.14
N GLY A 71 -7.46 -8.15 7.39
CA GLY A 71 -6.46 -7.41 8.14
C GLY A 71 -6.90 -6.02 8.57
N GLY A 72 -7.71 -5.33 7.77
CA GLY A 72 -8.10 -3.96 8.09
C GLY A 72 -6.92 -3.03 8.26
N TYR A 73 -7.01 -2.14 9.24
CA TYR A 73 -5.98 -1.13 9.49
C TYR A 73 -5.77 -0.93 11.00
N GLU A 74 -4.63 -0.33 11.36
CA GLU A 74 -4.33 0.10 12.72
C GLU A 74 -4.19 1.62 12.75
N GLU A 75 -4.79 2.25 13.76
CA GLU A 75 -4.71 3.69 13.96
C GLU A 75 -3.60 4.04 14.96
N TYR A 76 -2.88 5.11 14.67
CA TYR A 76 -1.80 5.60 15.52
C TYR A 76 -1.91 7.11 15.66
N ASN A 77 -1.58 7.60 16.86
CA ASN A 77 -1.32 9.02 17.04
C ASN A 77 0.05 9.35 16.44
N ILE A 78 0.18 10.49 15.76
CA ILE A 78 1.42 10.87 15.06
C ILE A 78 2.64 10.97 16.00
N TRP A 79 2.43 11.10 17.29
CA TRP A 79 3.53 11.13 18.26
C TRP A 79 4.11 9.74 18.57
N ALA A 80 3.41 8.67 18.21
CA ALA A 80 3.92 7.30 18.30
C ALA A 80 4.80 6.97 17.09
N SER A 81 5.78 7.80 16.79
CA SER A 81 6.51 7.77 15.53
C SER A 81 7.32 6.48 15.33
N GLU A 82 7.88 5.92 16.39
CA GLU A 82 8.62 4.66 16.27
C GLU A 82 7.70 3.48 15.96
N ALA A 83 6.57 3.37 16.66
CA ALA A 83 5.58 2.33 16.41
C ALA A 83 5.02 2.43 14.98
N ILE A 84 4.78 3.66 14.52
CA ILE A 84 4.31 3.93 13.15
C ILE A 84 5.33 3.44 12.13
N ARG A 85 6.61 3.76 12.31
CA ARG A 85 7.66 3.35 11.40
C ARG A 85 7.84 1.83 11.37
N GLN A 86 7.78 1.18 12.51
CA GLN A 86 7.84 -0.28 12.60
C GLN A 86 6.68 -0.93 11.85
N ARG A 87 5.46 -0.44 12.07
CA ARG A 87 4.27 -0.99 11.39
C ARG A 87 4.31 -0.71 9.90
N LEU A 88 4.69 0.49 9.50
CA LEU A 88 4.76 0.86 8.08
C LEU A 88 5.81 0.02 7.35
N ALA A 89 6.95 -0.27 7.97
CA ALA A 89 7.95 -1.14 7.38
C ALA A 89 7.39 -2.55 7.09
N ILE A 90 6.62 -3.11 8.01
CA ILE A 90 5.96 -4.40 7.82
C ILE A 90 4.99 -4.33 6.64
N THR A 91 4.16 -3.28 6.59
CA THR A 91 3.17 -3.10 5.54
C THR A 91 3.83 -2.90 4.17
N VAL A 92 4.90 -2.12 4.10
CA VAL A 92 5.65 -1.92 2.85
C VAL A 92 6.23 -3.24 2.34
N ASN A 93 6.79 -4.07 3.21
CA ASN A 93 7.31 -5.38 2.84
C ASN A 93 6.21 -6.31 2.32
N LYS A 94 5.05 -6.31 2.95
CA LYS A 94 3.88 -7.08 2.48
C LYS A 94 3.41 -6.59 1.11
N ALA A 95 3.35 -5.28 0.91
CA ALA A 95 2.99 -4.70 -0.40
C ALA A 95 3.98 -5.10 -1.48
N LYS A 96 5.27 -5.10 -1.17
CA LYS A 96 6.30 -5.55 -2.09
C LYS A 96 6.10 -7.00 -2.51
N ASP A 97 5.78 -7.88 -1.58
CA ASP A 97 5.50 -9.29 -1.86
C ASP A 97 4.27 -9.44 -2.78
N VAL A 98 3.22 -8.67 -2.54
CA VAL A 98 2.02 -8.66 -3.38
C VAL A 98 2.37 -8.24 -4.81
N ILE A 99 3.15 -7.18 -4.96
CA ILE A 99 3.55 -6.66 -6.27
C ILE A 99 4.41 -7.68 -7.02
N GLU A 100 5.33 -8.34 -6.34
CA GLU A 100 6.14 -9.41 -6.94
C GLU A 100 5.25 -10.58 -7.41
N SER A 101 4.22 -10.93 -6.63
CA SER A 101 3.26 -11.97 -7.00
C SER A 101 2.44 -11.57 -8.25
N ILE A 102 2.04 -10.31 -8.35
CA ILE A 102 1.35 -9.79 -9.53
C ILE A 102 2.25 -9.90 -10.77
N LYS A 103 3.50 -9.51 -10.65
CA LYS A 103 4.46 -9.60 -11.76
C LYS A 103 4.67 -11.04 -12.21
N LYS A 104 4.80 -11.98 -11.28
CA LYS A 104 4.94 -13.41 -11.59
C LYS A 104 3.69 -13.94 -12.29
N LYS A 105 2.50 -13.58 -11.83
CA LYS A 105 1.25 -14.00 -12.45
C LYS A 105 1.15 -13.50 -13.89
N LYS A 106 1.51 -12.24 -14.14
CA LYS A 106 1.52 -11.68 -15.50
C LYS A 106 2.45 -12.44 -16.42
N ILE A 107 3.65 -12.77 -15.96
CA ILE A 107 4.64 -13.53 -16.72
C ILE A 107 4.11 -14.93 -17.03
N MET A 108 3.56 -15.64 -16.04
CA MET A 108 3.04 -17.00 -16.23
C MET A 108 1.86 -17.04 -17.17
N ASP A 109 0.94 -16.09 -17.07
CA ASP A 109 -0.21 -16.01 -17.97
C ASP A 109 0.25 -15.73 -19.40
N LYS A 110 1.26 -14.89 -19.58
CA LYS A 110 1.84 -14.61 -20.90
C LYS A 110 2.49 -15.86 -21.51
N ILE A 111 3.18 -16.65 -20.70
CA ILE A 111 3.80 -17.92 -21.15
C ILE A 111 2.70 -18.90 -21.58
N LYS A 112 1.60 -19.01 -20.83
CA LYS A 112 0.46 -19.87 -21.19
C LYS A 112 -0.12 -19.47 -22.54
N ASP A 113 -0.31 -18.19 -22.78
CA ASP A 113 -0.86 -17.68 -24.04
C ASP A 113 0.09 -18.00 -25.22
N LEU A 114 1.40 -17.85 -25.02
CA LEU A 114 2.38 -18.21 -26.03
C LEU A 114 2.35 -19.72 -26.33
N ASN A 115 2.23 -20.56 -25.31
CA ASN A 115 2.15 -22.01 -25.49
C ASN A 115 0.88 -22.43 -26.25
N LYS A 116 -0.23 -21.77 -26.04
CA LYS A 116 -1.47 -22.02 -26.80
C LYS A 116 -1.29 -21.76 -28.28
N ASP A 117 -0.53 -20.72 -28.64
CA ASP A 117 -0.27 -20.40 -30.05
C ASP A 117 0.58 -21.47 -30.73
N PHE A 118 1.36 -22.23 -29.97
CA PHE A 118 2.23 -23.29 -30.51
C PHE A 118 1.60 -24.70 -30.46
N GLU A 119 0.47 -24.88 -29.82
CA GLU A 119 -0.20 -26.18 -29.66
C GLU A 119 -1.16 -26.55 -30.81
N ASN A 120 -1.23 -25.77 -31.82
CA ASN A 120 -2.06 -26.04 -32.98
C ASN A 120 -1.32 -26.92 -34.00
#